data_ae59b98e8632e3af210cf397d2dbfde8
#
_entry.id   ae59b98e8632e3af210cf397d2dbfde8
#
_cell.length_a   1.000
_cell.length_b   1.000
_cell.length_c   1.000
_cell.angle_alpha   90.00
_cell.angle_beta   90.00
_cell.angle_gamma   90.00
#
_symmetry.space_group_name_H-M   'P 1'
#
loop_
_entity.id
_entity.type
_entity.pdbx_description
1 polymer ?
#
loop_
_entity_poly.entity_id
_entity_poly.type
_entity_poly.pdbx_seq_one_letter_code
_entity_poly.pdbx_strand_id
1 'polypeptide(L)'
;MATNLARYELEGTAHWGVVSASGISPLIGVYPTTAALIEQGEADWRAASGKEPSVPIDSVKILSPVTAPCRVYCQGANYRQHMIESGMDPDAKMFNMFFTKSDASISPAKGEVARPKHVTLLDYEIELALIFKRPISSAVTVTEHTLKDYVFAIAIANDLSARDVQLPQMQFFKGKSYRGFCPIGPWLTVLGPEEFDYLDELELQLKVNNSLRQRDSTKNLVFKPAETISELSTFANVMPGDVLLTGTPSGCALRVPPAPIRRLLQLLPERRFWNLFLNAQRRRRQYLQPGDTVSARIYSTDGRVDLGEQTTDVISQ
;
A
#
# COMPACT_ATOMS: atom_id res chain seq x y z
N MET A 1 2.98 14.23 -18.23
CA MET A 1 3.93 13.79 -17.17
C MET A 1 3.18 13.60 -15.86
N ALA A 2 3.52 12.55 -15.13
CA ALA A 2 2.97 12.29 -13.81
C ALA A 2 3.25 13.47 -12.85
N THR A 3 2.28 13.78 -12.00
CA THR A 3 2.38 14.89 -11.03
C THR A 3 2.33 14.35 -9.62
N ASN A 4 3.33 14.66 -8.80
CA ASN A 4 3.41 14.23 -7.42
C ASN A 4 2.79 15.29 -6.49
N LEU A 5 1.76 14.91 -5.72
CA LEU A 5 1.06 15.78 -4.76
C LEU A 5 1.41 15.33 -3.34
N ALA A 6 2.13 16.18 -2.60
CA ALA A 6 2.44 15.96 -1.20
C ALA A 6 1.44 16.65 -0.29
N ARG A 7 1.11 15.98 0.83
CA ARG A 7 0.52 16.61 1.99
C ARG A 7 1.61 16.81 3.04
N TYR A 8 1.77 18.02 3.54
CA TYR A 8 2.87 18.35 4.45
C TYR A 8 2.40 19.30 5.55
N GLU A 9 3.13 19.31 6.66
CA GLU A 9 2.91 20.22 7.79
C GLU A 9 3.96 21.34 7.74
N LEU A 10 3.48 22.57 7.75
CA LEU A 10 4.29 23.79 7.88
C LEU A 10 3.67 24.64 8.98
N GLU A 11 4.46 25.05 9.98
CA GLU A 11 4.01 25.86 11.13
C GLU A 11 2.76 25.29 11.84
N GLY A 12 2.70 23.95 11.97
CA GLY A 12 1.59 23.26 12.65
C GLY A 12 0.29 23.13 11.83
N THR A 13 0.30 23.60 10.57
CA THR A 13 -0.85 23.52 9.67
C THR A 13 -0.54 22.57 8.50
N ALA A 14 -1.57 21.77 8.13
CA ALA A 14 -1.46 20.85 7.00
C ALA A 14 -1.75 21.57 5.67
N HIS A 15 -0.86 21.40 4.71
CA HIS A 15 -0.93 21.96 3.37
C HIS A 15 -0.80 20.87 2.31
N TRP A 16 -1.18 21.22 1.08
CA TRP A 16 -0.90 20.43 -0.11
C TRP A 16 0.01 21.20 -1.06
N GLY A 17 0.80 20.48 -1.84
CA GLY A 17 1.65 21.07 -2.87
C GLY A 17 2.11 20.07 -3.90
N VAL A 18 2.51 20.59 -5.05
CA VAL A 18 3.13 19.81 -6.12
C VAL A 18 4.62 19.66 -5.82
N VAL A 19 5.09 18.41 -5.87
CA VAL A 19 6.51 18.08 -5.61
C VAL A 19 7.31 18.07 -6.90
N SER A 20 8.47 18.68 -6.87
CA SER A 20 9.49 18.59 -7.91
C SER A 20 10.86 18.27 -7.30
N ALA A 21 11.87 18.08 -8.13
CA ALA A 21 13.25 17.85 -7.66
C ALA A 21 13.81 18.98 -6.79
N SER A 22 13.32 20.21 -6.96
CA SER A 22 13.80 21.41 -6.26
C SER A 22 12.96 21.79 -5.03
N GLY A 23 11.83 21.11 -4.76
CA GLY A 23 11.00 21.39 -3.60
C GLY A 23 9.51 21.23 -3.86
N ILE A 24 8.69 21.96 -3.10
CA ILE A 24 7.24 21.92 -3.15
C ILE A 24 6.70 23.27 -3.63
N SER A 25 5.80 23.25 -4.62
CA SER A 25 4.98 24.39 -5.03
C SER A 25 3.63 24.30 -4.29
N PRO A 26 3.36 25.15 -3.28
CA PRO A 26 2.15 25.11 -2.48
C PRO A 26 0.88 25.31 -3.31
N LEU A 27 -0.19 24.59 -2.96
CA LEU A 27 -1.53 24.92 -3.44
C LEU A 27 -2.08 26.13 -2.68
N ILE A 28 -2.90 26.94 -3.35
CA ILE A 28 -3.53 28.13 -2.75
C ILE A 28 -4.76 27.74 -1.93
N GLY A 29 -5.54 26.76 -2.42
CA GLY A 29 -6.74 26.27 -1.77
C GLY A 29 -6.43 25.44 -0.52
N VAL A 30 -7.41 25.39 0.39
CA VAL A 30 -7.36 24.57 1.61
C VAL A 30 -8.21 23.32 1.40
N TYR A 31 -7.54 22.16 1.40
CA TYR A 31 -8.19 20.86 1.21
C TYR A 31 -7.97 20.01 2.45
N PRO A 32 -8.96 19.91 3.37
CA PRO A 32 -8.79 19.23 4.66
C PRO A 32 -8.61 17.71 4.50
N THR A 33 -9.14 17.14 3.42
CA THR A 33 -9.09 15.70 3.15
C THR A 33 -8.62 15.42 1.72
N THR A 34 -8.20 14.19 1.49
CA THR A 34 -7.88 13.67 0.15
C THR A 34 -9.10 13.77 -0.78
N ALA A 35 -10.30 13.46 -0.27
CA ALA A 35 -11.54 13.59 -1.05
C ALA A 35 -11.76 15.05 -1.50
N ALA A 36 -11.60 16.01 -0.58
CA ALA A 36 -11.74 17.43 -0.92
C ALA A 36 -10.72 17.89 -1.99
N LEU A 37 -9.47 17.41 -1.92
CA LEU A 37 -8.47 17.69 -2.95
C LEU A 37 -8.90 17.10 -4.30
N ILE A 38 -9.41 15.86 -4.33
CA ILE A 38 -9.85 15.18 -5.54
C ILE A 38 -11.02 15.93 -6.19
N GLU A 39 -12.00 16.34 -5.38
CA GLU A 39 -13.24 16.96 -5.88
C GLU A 39 -13.08 18.42 -6.29
N GLN A 40 -12.16 19.16 -5.67
CA GLN A 40 -12.11 20.63 -5.78
C GLN A 40 -10.72 21.17 -6.15
N GLY A 41 -9.66 20.35 -6.04
CA GLY A 41 -8.27 20.84 -6.13
C GLY A 41 -7.66 20.78 -7.54
N GLU A 42 -8.34 20.25 -8.56
CA GLU A 42 -7.72 19.97 -9.86
C GLU A 42 -7.14 21.22 -10.53
N ALA A 43 -7.89 22.32 -10.57
CA ALA A 43 -7.42 23.57 -11.17
C ALA A 43 -6.21 24.14 -10.43
N ASP A 44 -6.18 24.00 -9.10
CA ASP A 44 -5.13 24.55 -8.25
C ASP A 44 -3.80 23.75 -8.37
N TRP A 45 -3.85 22.42 -8.27
CA TRP A 45 -2.62 21.66 -8.44
C TRP A 45 -2.09 21.68 -9.88
N ARG A 46 -2.94 21.79 -10.90
CA ARG A 46 -2.51 22.02 -12.29
C ARG A 46 -1.79 23.37 -12.43
N ALA A 47 -2.32 24.42 -11.82
CA ALA A 47 -1.68 25.73 -11.81
C ALA A 47 -0.36 25.74 -11.03
N ALA A 48 -0.26 24.96 -9.93
CA ALA A 48 0.95 24.82 -9.13
C ALA A 48 2.04 24.00 -9.86
N SER A 49 1.67 23.05 -10.73
CA SER A 49 2.62 22.22 -11.48
C SER A 49 3.55 23.03 -12.42
N GLY A 50 3.14 24.24 -12.80
CA GLY A 50 3.96 25.14 -13.65
C GLY A 50 4.74 26.19 -12.88
N LYS A 51 4.69 26.18 -11.53
CA LYS A 51 5.34 27.21 -10.70
C LYS A 51 6.66 26.71 -10.15
N GLU A 52 7.59 27.65 -9.94
CA GLU A 52 8.81 27.38 -9.20
C GLU A 52 8.49 27.02 -7.75
N PRO A 53 9.12 25.98 -7.19
CA PRO A 53 8.93 25.60 -5.80
C PRO A 53 9.39 26.69 -4.84
N SER A 54 8.59 26.94 -3.81
CA SER A 54 8.91 27.94 -2.79
C SER A 54 9.17 27.36 -1.41
N VAL A 55 8.89 26.04 -1.22
CA VAL A 55 9.07 25.33 0.05
C VAL A 55 10.09 24.21 -0.13
N PRO A 56 11.26 24.24 0.54
CA PRO A 56 12.20 23.13 0.52
C PRO A 56 11.58 21.88 1.15
N ILE A 57 11.70 20.73 0.49
CA ILE A 57 11.08 19.49 0.95
C ILE A 57 11.62 19.04 2.33
N ASP A 58 12.89 19.32 2.62
CA ASP A 58 13.53 18.95 3.89
C ASP A 58 13.19 19.90 5.04
N SER A 59 12.50 21.03 4.75
CA SER A 59 12.08 22.00 5.77
C SER A 59 10.71 21.70 6.36
N VAL A 60 10.01 20.68 5.85
CA VAL A 60 8.64 20.35 6.24
C VAL A 60 8.50 18.89 6.64
N LYS A 61 7.49 18.59 7.45
CA LYS A 61 7.12 17.24 7.77
C LYS A 61 6.12 16.71 6.74
N ILE A 62 6.52 15.69 5.99
CA ILE A 62 5.62 15.02 5.05
C ILE A 62 4.60 14.19 5.82
N LEU A 63 3.33 14.44 5.56
CA LEU A 63 2.18 13.73 6.14
C LEU A 63 1.71 12.62 5.19
N SER A 64 0.87 11.71 5.69
CA SER A 64 0.16 10.80 4.77
C SER A 64 -0.72 11.60 3.81
N PRO A 65 -0.60 11.37 2.49
CA PRO A 65 -1.46 12.02 1.51
C PRO A 65 -2.84 11.36 1.42
N VAL A 66 -3.07 10.28 2.17
CA VAL A 66 -4.40 9.68 2.36
C VAL A 66 -4.89 10.04 3.75
N THR A 67 -6.11 10.60 3.81
CA THR A 67 -6.69 11.10 5.05
C THR A 67 -7.93 10.30 5.45
N ALA A 68 -8.11 10.09 6.78
CA ALA A 68 -9.36 9.60 7.32
C ALA A 68 -10.45 10.72 7.30
N PRO A 69 -11.76 10.37 7.16
CA PRO A 69 -12.24 9.00 6.97
C PRO A 69 -12.09 8.51 5.54
N CYS A 70 -11.65 7.26 5.35
CA CYS A 70 -11.64 6.59 4.07
C CYS A 70 -11.74 5.06 4.28
N ARG A 71 -12.13 4.34 3.24
CA ARG A 71 -12.07 2.88 3.24
C ARG A 71 -10.73 2.43 2.66
N VAL A 72 -10.13 1.41 3.27
CA VAL A 72 -8.93 0.77 2.76
C VAL A 72 -9.28 -0.66 2.38
N TYR A 73 -9.52 -0.89 1.10
CA TYR A 73 -9.71 -2.19 0.51
C TYR A 73 -8.36 -2.80 0.17
N CYS A 74 -8.21 -4.09 0.32
CA CYS A 74 -6.95 -4.78 0.10
C CYS A 74 -7.20 -6.07 -0.67
N GLN A 75 -6.26 -6.40 -1.59
CA GLN A 75 -6.19 -7.71 -2.22
C GLN A 75 -5.17 -8.59 -1.50
N GLY A 76 -5.56 -9.83 -1.19
CA GLY A 76 -4.65 -10.84 -0.70
C GLY A 76 -4.08 -11.67 -1.85
N ALA A 77 -2.78 -12.03 -1.75
CA ALA A 77 -2.13 -13.00 -2.63
C ALA A 77 -2.36 -12.72 -4.14
N ASN A 78 -2.03 -11.54 -4.62
CA ASN A 78 -2.27 -11.11 -6.00
C ASN A 78 -1.02 -11.10 -6.89
N TYR A 79 0.15 -11.47 -6.38
CA TYR A 79 1.35 -11.63 -7.21
C TYR A 79 1.63 -13.10 -7.49
N ARG A 80 1.95 -13.41 -8.74
CA ARG A 80 2.14 -14.78 -9.22
C ARG A 80 3.06 -15.62 -8.32
N GLN A 81 4.26 -15.12 -8.03
CA GLN A 81 5.22 -15.84 -7.21
C GLN A 81 4.76 -15.96 -5.74
N HIS A 82 4.12 -14.93 -5.22
CA HIS A 82 3.57 -14.94 -3.86
C HIS A 82 2.43 -15.97 -3.72
N MET A 83 1.57 -16.12 -4.73
CA MET A 83 0.54 -17.17 -4.77
C MET A 83 1.16 -18.56 -4.73
N ILE A 84 2.18 -18.81 -5.56
CA ILE A 84 2.91 -20.10 -5.59
C ILE A 84 3.52 -20.40 -4.20
N GLU A 85 4.19 -19.44 -3.58
CA GLU A 85 4.78 -19.59 -2.23
C GLU A 85 3.72 -19.83 -1.14
N SER A 86 2.50 -19.31 -1.34
CA SER A 86 1.34 -19.54 -0.46
C SER A 86 0.62 -20.87 -0.77
N GLY A 87 1.05 -21.60 -1.80
CA GLY A 87 0.49 -22.89 -2.19
C GLY A 87 -0.81 -22.77 -2.98
N MET A 88 -1.01 -21.64 -3.65
CA MET A 88 -2.12 -21.39 -4.59
C MET A 88 -1.62 -21.51 -6.04
N ASP A 89 -2.53 -21.81 -6.95
CA ASP A 89 -2.27 -21.83 -8.39
C ASP A 89 -2.67 -20.48 -9.00
N PRO A 90 -1.70 -19.66 -9.47
CA PRO A 90 -2.00 -18.37 -10.06
C PRO A 90 -2.73 -18.46 -11.41
N ASP A 91 -2.61 -19.57 -12.11
CA ASP A 91 -3.24 -19.75 -13.42
C ASP A 91 -4.70 -20.18 -13.29
N ALA A 92 -5.09 -20.78 -12.17
CA ALA A 92 -6.46 -21.16 -11.91
C ALA A 92 -7.40 -19.98 -11.67
N LYS A 93 -6.86 -18.80 -11.23
CA LYS A 93 -7.63 -17.58 -10.88
C LYS A 93 -8.95 -17.90 -10.13
N MET A 94 -8.88 -18.79 -9.14
CA MET A 94 -10.08 -19.34 -8.48
C MET A 94 -10.96 -18.27 -7.84
N PHE A 95 -10.35 -17.27 -7.22
CA PHE A 95 -11.02 -16.12 -6.60
C PHE A 95 -10.02 -15.00 -6.35
N ASN A 96 -10.51 -13.77 -6.39
CA ASN A 96 -9.79 -12.59 -5.97
C ASN A 96 -10.10 -12.35 -4.48
N MET A 97 -9.09 -12.38 -3.65
CA MET A 97 -9.27 -12.28 -2.20
C MET A 97 -9.35 -10.81 -1.79
N PHE A 98 -10.46 -10.41 -1.16
CA PHE A 98 -10.63 -9.07 -0.61
C PHE A 98 -10.70 -9.09 0.90
N PHE A 99 -10.09 -8.09 1.52
CA PHE A 99 -10.25 -7.76 2.93
C PHE A 99 -10.14 -6.23 3.11
N THR A 100 -10.28 -5.75 4.33
CA THR A 100 -10.18 -4.32 4.64
C THR A 100 -9.21 -4.08 5.79
N LYS A 101 -8.67 -2.85 5.84
CA LYS A 101 -7.96 -2.30 7.00
C LYS A 101 -8.76 -1.13 7.57
N SER A 102 -8.57 -0.87 8.87
CA SER A 102 -9.08 0.37 9.47
C SER A 102 -8.30 1.57 8.94
N ASP A 103 -8.99 2.66 8.66
CA ASP A 103 -8.36 3.95 8.34
C ASP A 103 -7.44 4.46 9.46
N ALA A 104 -7.70 4.05 10.72
CA ALA A 104 -6.81 4.32 11.86
C ALA A 104 -5.42 3.66 11.71
N SER A 105 -5.23 2.73 10.77
CA SER A 105 -3.92 2.16 10.46
C SER A 105 -3.06 3.04 9.56
N ILE A 106 -3.65 4.02 8.87
CA ILE A 106 -2.91 4.91 7.96
C ILE A 106 -1.89 5.74 8.75
N SER A 107 -0.70 5.83 8.20
CA SER A 107 0.40 6.63 8.74
C SER A 107 1.22 7.27 7.62
N PRO A 108 2.04 8.28 7.93
CA PRO A 108 2.94 8.87 6.95
C PRO A 108 3.95 7.86 6.39
N ALA A 109 4.40 8.10 5.17
CA ALA A 109 5.45 7.32 4.51
C ALA A 109 6.83 7.45 5.17
N LYS A 110 7.05 8.56 5.88
CA LYS A 110 8.26 8.80 6.67
C LYS A 110 7.86 8.94 8.13
N GLY A 111 8.44 8.11 9.00
CA GLY A 111 8.12 8.14 10.43
C GLY A 111 8.25 6.79 11.12
N GLU A 112 7.60 6.66 12.25
CA GLU A 112 7.72 5.52 13.13
C GLU A 112 6.46 4.64 13.10
N VAL A 113 6.66 3.32 13.20
CA VAL A 113 5.61 2.34 13.42
C VAL A 113 5.86 1.60 14.72
N ALA A 114 4.95 1.74 15.67
CA ALA A 114 5.04 1.08 16.95
C ALA A 114 4.61 -0.39 16.85
N ARG A 115 5.54 -1.31 17.10
CA ARG A 115 5.22 -2.74 17.23
C ARG A 115 4.57 -3.00 18.58
N PRO A 116 3.29 -3.45 18.62
CA PRO A 116 2.62 -3.78 19.88
C PRO A 116 3.39 -4.88 20.65
N LYS A 117 3.47 -4.76 21.99
CA LYS A 117 4.25 -5.68 22.85
C LYS A 117 3.91 -7.17 22.65
N HIS A 118 2.65 -7.49 22.35
CA HIS A 118 2.19 -8.86 22.13
C HIS A 118 2.44 -9.37 20.70
N VAL A 119 2.83 -8.49 19.75
CA VAL A 119 3.14 -8.86 18.37
C VAL A 119 4.61 -9.24 18.27
N THR A 120 4.88 -10.49 17.95
CA THR A 120 6.24 -11.03 17.79
C THR A 120 6.59 -11.33 16.34
N LEU A 121 5.59 -11.38 15.46
CA LEU A 121 5.72 -11.70 14.04
C LEU A 121 5.20 -10.52 13.19
N LEU A 122 5.85 -9.36 13.32
CA LEU A 122 5.55 -8.19 12.48
C LEU A 122 6.19 -8.37 11.11
N ASP A 123 5.38 -8.40 10.07
CA ASP A 123 5.78 -8.59 8.68
C ASP A 123 5.54 -7.34 7.84
N TYR A 124 6.23 -7.22 6.73
CA TYR A 124 6.19 -6.12 5.76
C TYR A 124 5.62 -6.61 4.43
N GLU A 125 4.88 -5.74 3.74
CA GLU A 125 4.24 -6.01 2.45
C GLU A 125 4.18 -4.73 1.63
N ILE A 126 5.15 -4.52 0.71
CA ILE A 126 5.07 -3.42 -0.24
C ILE A 126 3.93 -3.66 -1.22
N GLU A 127 3.10 -2.62 -1.43
CA GLU A 127 1.96 -2.68 -2.32
C GLU A 127 1.81 -1.40 -3.13
N LEU A 128 1.35 -1.52 -4.37
CA LEU A 128 0.82 -0.39 -5.11
C LEU A 128 -0.57 -0.05 -4.54
N ALA A 129 -0.75 1.19 -4.11
CA ALA A 129 -2.05 1.72 -3.69
C ALA A 129 -2.69 2.51 -4.84
N LEU A 130 -3.95 2.22 -5.13
CA LEU A 130 -4.80 2.99 -6.05
C LEU A 130 -5.74 3.86 -5.23
N ILE A 131 -5.79 5.16 -5.51
CA ILE A 131 -6.67 6.11 -4.84
C ILE A 131 -7.85 6.42 -5.75
N PHE A 132 -9.08 6.16 -5.27
CA PHE A 132 -10.27 6.31 -6.08
C PHE A 132 -10.61 7.78 -6.37
N LYS A 133 -11.01 8.03 -7.62
CA LYS A 133 -11.34 9.36 -8.16
C LYS A 133 -12.78 9.76 -7.95
N ARG A 134 -13.70 8.81 -8.03
CA ARG A 134 -15.15 9.05 -8.10
C ARG A 134 -15.94 8.00 -7.32
N PRO A 135 -17.17 8.32 -6.92
CA PRO A 135 -18.01 7.33 -6.24
C PRO A 135 -18.38 6.18 -7.21
N ILE A 136 -18.43 4.96 -6.66
CA ILE A 136 -18.96 3.76 -7.28
C ILE A 136 -20.01 3.21 -6.32
N SER A 137 -21.28 3.21 -6.70
CA SER A 137 -22.41 2.75 -5.86
C SER A 137 -23.22 1.63 -6.50
N SER A 138 -22.77 1.12 -7.65
CA SER A 138 -23.35 -0.02 -8.36
C SER A 138 -22.26 -0.73 -9.14
N ALA A 139 -22.53 -1.96 -9.56
CA ALA A 139 -21.61 -2.72 -10.39
C ALA A 139 -21.27 -1.97 -11.68
N VAL A 140 -19.97 -1.84 -11.97
CA VAL A 140 -19.42 -1.23 -13.18
C VAL A 140 -18.45 -2.18 -13.86
N THR A 141 -18.32 -2.05 -15.16
CA THR A 141 -17.26 -2.72 -15.93
C THR A 141 -16.16 -1.71 -16.21
N VAL A 142 -15.00 -1.91 -15.59
CA VAL A 142 -13.80 -1.11 -15.83
C VAL A 142 -12.90 -1.85 -16.80
N THR A 143 -12.35 -1.14 -17.75
CA THR A 143 -11.34 -1.63 -18.70
C THR A 143 -10.05 -0.84 -18.50
N GLU A 144 -8.96 -1.29 -19.08
CA GLU A 144 -7.68 -0.55 -19.06
C GLU A 144 -7.84 0.88 -19.57
N HIS A 145 -8.63 1.07 -20.63
CA HIS A 145 -8.91 2.40 -21.21
C HIS A 145 -9.74 3.32 -20.31
N THR A 146 -10.66 2.76 -19.51
CA THR A 146 -11.54 3.54 -18.61
C THR A 146 -11.00 3.61 -17.18
N LEU A 147 -9.90 2.92 -16.86
CA LEU A 147 -9.29 2.89 -15.51
C LEU A 147 -8.99 4.32 -15.00
N LYS A 148 -8.52 5.21 -15.86
CA LYS A 148 -8.27 6.65 -15.58
C LYS A 148 -9.48 7.43 -15.09
N ASP A 149 -10.69 6.94 -15.34
CA ASP A 149 -11.93 7.58 -14.90
C ASP A 149 -12.27 7.21 -13.45
N TYR A 150 -11.65 6.14 -12.90
CA TYR A 150 -11.90 5.60 -11.57
C TYR A 150 -10.74 5.81 -10.62
N VAL A 151 -9.49 5.87 -11.10
CA VAL A 151 -8.28 6.07 -10.32
C VAL A 151 -7.81 7.52 -10.45
N PHE A 152 -7.67 8.22 -9.32
CA PHE A 152 -7.14 9.57 -9.23
C PHE A 152 -5.62 9.58 -9.26
N ALA A 153 -5.02 8.75 -8.42
CA ALA A 153 -3.58 8.69 -8.22
C ALA A 153 -3.15 7.30 -7.74
N ILE A 154 -1.85 7.08 -7.76
CA ILE A 154 -1.20 5.92 -7.18
C ILE A 154 -0.24 6.35 -6.07
N ALA A 155 0.07 5.45 -5.14
CA ALA A 155 1.02 5.69 -4.06
C ALA A 155 1.72 4.38 -3.63
N ILE A 156 2.82 4.50 -2.88
CA ILE A 156 3.42 3.36 -2.18
C ILE A 156 2.61 3.12 -0.90
N ALA A 157 2.28 1.87 -0.63
CA ALA A 157 1.78 1.43 0.67
C ALA A 157 2.64 0.29 1.23
N ASN A 158 2.61 0.14 2.55
CA ASN A 158 3.16 -1.02 3.24
C ASN A 158 2.06 -1.63 4.10
N ASP A 159 1.55 -2.80 3.71
CA ASP A 159 0.50 -3.51 4.44
C ASP A 159 1.09 -4.34 5.59
N LEU A 160 1.60 -3.61 6.63
CA LEU A 160 2.19 -4.24 7.80
C LEU A 160 1.22 -5.21 8.47
N SER A 161 1.75 -6.38 8.85
CA SER A 161 0.95 -7.52 9.26
C SER A 161 1.47 -8.15 10.56
N ALA A 162 0.63 -8.19 11.59
CA ALA A 162 0.87 -8.98 12.80
C ALA A 162 0.46 -10.44 12.55
N ARG A 163 1.39 -11.28 12.06
CA ARG A 163 1.08 -12.65 11.62
C ARG A 163 0.61 -13.55 12.75
N ASP A 164 1.12 -13.33 13.95
CA ASP A 164 0.70 -14.06 15.17
C ASP A 164 -0.71 -13.69 15.65
N VAL A 165 -1.29 -12.63 15.12
CA VAL A 165 -2.70 -12.27 15.31
C VAL A 165 -3.53 -12.69 14.11
N GLN A 166 -3.08 -12.37 12.90
CA GLN A 166 -3.79 -12.62 11.64
C GLN A 166 -4.07 -14.11 11.42
N LEU A 167 -3.03 -14.95 11.52
CA LEU A 167 -3.13 -16.34 11.09
C LEU A 167 -3.99 -17.21 12.01
N PRO A 168 -3.80 -17.19 13.35
CA PRO A 168 -4.61 -18.02 14.23
C PRO A 168 -6.09 -17.59 14.29
N GLN A 169 -6.37 -16.31 14.06
CA GLN A 169 -7.74 -15.79 14.08
C GLN A 169 -8.47 -15.97 12.74
N MET A 170 -7.74 -16.34 11.68
CA MET A 170 -8.27 -16.50 10.32
C MET A 170 -9.08 -15.28 9.82
N GLN A 171 -8.85 -14.11 10.44
CA GLN A 171 -9.46 -12.83 10.12
C GLN A 171 -8.35 -11.79 9.96
N PHE A 172 -8.31 -11.12 8.80
CA PHE A 172 -7.19 -10.24 8.47
C PHE A 172 -7.30 -8.87 9.14
N PHE A 173 -8.54 -8.35 9.29
CA PHE A 173 -8.80 -6.99 9.75
C PHE A 173 -7.97 -6.60 10.99
N LYS A 174 -8.04 -7.36 12.09
CA LYS A 174 -7.34 -7.02 13.33
C LYS A 174 -5.82 -7.08 13.18
N GLY A 175 -5.29 -8.16 12.59
CA GLY A 175 -3.84 -8.36 12.43
C GLY A 175 -3.19 -7.35 11.49
N LYS A 176 -3.98 -6.68 10.65
CA LYS A 176 -3.56 -5.71 9.64
C LYS A 176 -3.91 -4.25 10.00
N SER A 177 -4.67 -4.00 11.09
CA SER A 177 -5.25 -2.69 11.39
C SER A 177 -4.74 -2.02 12.66
N TYR A 178 -3.61 -2.46 13.22
CA TYR A 178 -3.00 -1.71 14.32
C TYR A 178 -2.66 -0.29 13.84
N ARG A 179 -2.73 0.70 14.75
CA ARG A 179 -2.41 2.09 14.42
C ARG A 179 -1.02 2.19 13.81
N GLY A 180 -0.91 2.86 12.67
CA GLY A 180 0.34 3.02 11.93
C GLY A 180 0.72 1.84 11.02
N PHE A 181 -0.08 0.75 10.95
CA PHE A 181 0.24 -0.44 10.13
C PHE A 181 -0.05 -0.29 8.64
N CYS A 182 -0.28 0.94 8.18
CA CYS A 182 -0.46 1.23 6.76
C CYS A 182 0.24 2.56 6.39
N PRO A 183 1.57 2.62 6.41
CA PRO A 183 2.29 3.75 5.84
C PRO A 183 1.89 3.92 4.37
N ILE A 184 1.41 5.12 3.97
CA ILE A 184 1.04 5.44 2.58
C ILE A 184 1.69 6.75 2.16
N GLY A 185 2.23 6.80 0.95
CA GLY A 185 2.91 7.93 0.35
C GLY A 185 4.37 7.60 -0.01
N PRO A 186 5.24 8.62 -0.15
CA PRO A 186 5.18 9.97 0.43
C PRO A 186 4.20 10.94 -0.22
N TRP A 187 3.76 10.69 -1.45
CA TRP A 187 2.82 11.53 -2.18
C TRP A 187 1.83 10.72 -3.00
N LEU A 188 0.84 11.40 -3.53
CA LEU A 188 -0.04 10.89 -4.57
C LEU A 188 0.58 11.20 -5.92
N THR A 189 0.88 10.17 -6.70
CA THR A 189 1.33 10.33 -8.09
C THR A 189 0.11 10.29 -9.01
N VAL A 190 -0.31 11.46 -9.48
CA VAL A 190 -1.39 11.61 -10.46
C VAL A 190 -0.84 11.33 -11.83
N LEU A 191 -1.36 10.29 -12.49
CA LEU A 191 -0.94 9.88 -13.82
C LEU A 191 -1.69 10.68 -14.89
N GLY A 192 -1.00 11.12 -15.92
CA GLY A 192 -1.63 11.58 -17.15
C GLY A 192 -2.23 10.40 -17.93
N PRO A 193 -3.13 10.65 -18.89
CA PRO A 193 -3.81 9.57 -19.62
C PRO A 193 -2.87 8.54 -20.28
N GLU A 194 -1.70 8.98 -20.74
CA GLU A 194 -0.68 8.12 -21.38
C GLU A 194 0.20 7.37 -20.39
N GLU A 195 0.22 7.78 -19.11
CA GLU A 195 1.01 7.12 -18.08
C GLU A 195 0.25 5.97 -17.40
N PHE A 196 -1.03 5.78 -17.71
CA PHE A 196 -1.78 4.63 -17.16
C PHE A 196 -1.23 3.29 -17.64
N ASP A 197 -0.59 3.22 -18.80
CA ASP A 197 0.06 2.01 -19.32
C ASP A 197 1.22 1.55 -18.40
N TYR A 198 1.86 2.47 -17.67
CA TYR A 198 2.90 2.12 -16.67
C TYR A 198 2.38 1.29 -15.50
N LEU A 199 1.06 1.30 -15.23
CA LEU A 199 0.50 0.46 -14.16
C LEU A 199 0.78 -1.04 -14.33
N ASP A 200 1.09 -1.48 -15.55
CA ASP A 200 1.42 -2.87 -15.85
C ASP A 200 2.92 -3.19 -15.79
N GLU A 201 3.79 -2.20 -15.54
CA GLU A 201 5.25 -2.42 -15.59
C GLU A 201 6.04 -1.64 -14.53
N LEU A 202 5.38 -1.18 -13.46
CA LEU A 202 6.07 -0.55 -12.35
C LEU A 202 6.91 -1.58 -11.59
N GLU A 203 8.15 -1.21 -11.25
CA GLU A 203 9.03 -1.99 -10.38
C GLU A 203 8.76 -1.66 -8.91
N LEU A 204 8.60 -2.69 -8.10
CA LEU A 204 8.45 -2.59 -6.64
C LEU A 204 9.71 -3.11 -5.96
N GLN A 205 10.19 -2.38 -4.97
CA GLN A 205 11.36 -2.77 -4.19
C GLN A 205 11.18 -2.40 -2.72
N LEU A 206 11.39 -3.38 -1.81
CA LEU A 206 11.42 -3.15 -0.38
C LEU A 206 12.71 -3.71 0.21
N LYS A 207 13.32 -2.92 1.10
CA LYS A 207 14.51 -3.29 1.87
C LYS A 207 14.23 -3.17 3.36
N VAL A 208 14.89 -3.99 4.16
CA VAL A 208 14.96 -3.87 5.62
C VAL A 208 16.44 -3.74 5.98
N ASN A 209 16.81 -2.66 6.67
CA ASN A 209 18.21 -2.35 7.02
C ASN A 209 19.13 -2.44 5.79
N ASN A 210 18.74 -1.83 4.68
CA ASN A 210 19.39 -1.87 3.37
C ASN A 210 19.46 -3.27 2.69
N SER A 211 18.97 -4.32 3.33
CA SER A 211 18.92 -5.66 2.73
C SER A 211 17.63 -5.82 1.92
N LEU A 212 17.76 -6.14 0.63
CA LEU A 212 16.63 -6.38 -0.25
C LEU A 212 15.78 -7.56 0.26
N ARG A 213 14.47 -7.34 0.41
CA ARG A 213 13.49 -8.32 0.88
C ARG A 213 12.46 -8.67 -0.18
N GLN A 214 11.89 -7.66 -0.83
CA GLN A 214 10.90 -7.84 -1.89
C GLN A 214 11.36 -7.08 -3.13
N ARG A 215 11.19 -7.71 -4.29
CA ARG A 215 11.36 -7.09 -5.60
C ARG A 215 10.51 -7.82 -6.63
N ASP A 216 9.68 -7.07 -7.35
CA ASP A 216 8.83 -7.59 -8.41
C ASP A 216 8.35 -6.44 -9.30
N SER A 217 7.55 -6.77 -10.31
CA SER A 217 6.90 -5.80 -11.18
C SER A 217 5.38 -6.01 -11.19
N THR A 218 4.62 -4.93 -11.32
CA THR A 218 3.15 -4.97 -11.44
C THR A 218 2.66 -5.79 -12.64
N LYS A 219 3.52 -6.08 -13.62
CA LYS A 219 3.21 -7.03 -14.69
C LYS A 219 2.82 -8.41 -14.19
N ASN A 220 3.31 -8.81 -13.00
CA ASN A 220 3.08 -10.09 -12.36
C ASN A 220 1.83 -10.12 -11.45
N LEU A 221 1.03 -9.04 -11.43
CA LEU A 221 -0.30 -9.04 -10.82
C LEU A 221 -1.19 -10.04 -11.56
N VAL A 222 -1.83 -10.94 -10.81
CA VAL A 222 -2.73 -11.98 -11.35
C VAL A 222 -4.09 -11.38 -11.71
N PHE A 223 -4.63 -10.58 -10.80
CA PHE A 223 -5.84 -9.77 -11.05
C PHE A 223 -5.42 -8.33 -11.25
N LYS A 224 -5.61 -7.83 -12.48
CA LYS A 224 -5.22 -6.48 -12.86
C LYS A 224 -6.15 -5.41 -12.23
N PRO A 225 -5.71 -4.15 -12.11
CA PRO A 225 -6.50 -3.08 -11.49
C PRO A 225 -7.92 -2.93 -12.05
N ALA A 226 -8.08 -2.97 -13.36
CA ALA A 226 -9.39 -2.82 -14.00
C ALA A 226 -10.34 -3.97 -13.66
N GLU A 227 -9.86 -5.22 -13.71
CA GLU A 227 -10.60 -6.42 -13.32
C GLU A 227 -10.99 -6.36 -11.84
N THR A 228 -10.04 -5.97 -10.98
CA THR A 228 -10.24 -5.85 -9.54
C THR A 228 -11.27 -4.80 -9.16
N ILE A 229 -11.24 -3.62 -9.77
CA ILE A 229 -12.23 -2.56 -9.51
C ILE A 229 -13.62 -2.99 -10.01
N SER A 230 -13.69 -3.66 -11.16
CA SER A 230 -14.95 -4.21 -11.66
C SER A 230 -15.57 -5.17 -10.67
N GLU A 231 -14.79 -6.12 -10.15
CA GLU A 231 -15.26 -7.11 -9.17
C GLU A 231 -15.63 -6.44 -7.84
N LEU A 232 -14.76 -5.56 -7.30
CA LEU A 232 -15.02 -4.81 -6.06
C LEU A 232 -16.36 -4.06 -6.12
N SER A 233 -16.68 -3.47 -7.27
CA SER A 233 -17.92 -2.71 -7.48
C SER A 233 -19.19 -3.54 -7.34
N THR A 234 -19.11 -4.86 -7.46
CA THR A 234 -20.28 -5.76 -7.34
C THR A 234 -20.77 -5.93 -5.91
N PHE A 235 -19.91 -5.67 -4.91
CA PHE A 235 -20.25 -5.90 -3.49
C PHE A 235 -19.87 -4.76 -2.54
N ALA A 236 -19.14 -3.74 -3.01
CA ALA A 236 -18.69 -2.64 -2.16
C ALA A 236 -18.95 -1.28 -2.81
N ASN A 237 -19.33 -0.30 -1.99
CA ASN A 237 -19.37 1.10 -2.40
C ASN A 237 -18.00 1.74 -2.19
N VAL A 238 -17.60 2.59 -3.11
CA VAL A 238 -16.35 3.33 -3.10
C VAL A 238 -16.62 4.83 -3.17
N MET A 239 -15.82 5.63 -2.49
CA MET A 239 -15.89 7.09 -2.50
C MET A 239 -14.55 7.69 -2.94
N PRO A 240 -14.53 8.95 -3.43
CA PRO A 240 -13.28 9.66 -3.69
C PRO A 240 -12.36 9.63 -2.46
N GLY A 241 -11.09 9.30 -2.66
CA GLY A 241 -10.11 9.18 -1.58
C GLY A 241 -10.07 7.83 -0.86
N ASP A 242 -11.02 6.92 -1.12
CA ASP A 242 -10.87 5.51 -0.72
C ASP A 242 -9.66 4.89 -1.42
N VAL A 243 -9.10 3.85 -0.82
CA VAL A 243 -7.86 3.23 -1.26
C VAL A 243 -8.08 1.75 -1.60
N LEU A 244 -7.45 1.28 -2.67
CA LEU A 244 -7.29 -0.13 -2.96
C LEU A 244 -5.80 -0.50 -2.96
N LEU A 245 -5.38 -1.37 -2.04
CA LEU A 245 -4.07 -2.01 -2.03
C LEU A 245 -4.11 -3.24 -2.92
N THR A 246 -3.14 -3.38 -3.83
CA THR A 246 -3.20 -4.36 -4.93
C THR A 246 -2.53 -5.70 -4.62
N GLY A 247 -2.16 -5.92 -3.36
CA GLY A 247 -1.42 -7.10 -2.95
C GLY A 247 0.09 -6.93 -3.03
N THR A 248 0.81 -7.78 -2.33
CA THR A 248 2.26 -7.73 -2.17
C THR A 248 2.96 -8.81 -2.99
N PRO A 249 4.19 -8.55 -3.51
CA PRO A 249 5.01 -9.58 -4.14
C PRO A 249 5.61 -10.55 -3.12
N SER A 250 6.28 -11.59 -3.62
CA SER A 250 7.04 -12.54 -2.81
C SER A 250 8.15 -11.87 -1.98
N GLY A 251 8.62 -12.55 -0.94
CA GLY A 251 9.71 -12.07 -0.08
C GLY A 251 9.28 -11.58 1.29
N CYS A 252 8.00 -11.72 1.67
CA CYS A 252 7.52 -11.51 3.04
C CYS A 252 8.30 -12.37 4.05
N ALA A 253 8.30 -11.97 5.32
CA ALA A 253 8.90 -12.76 6.38
C ALA A 253 8.17 -14.09 6.60
N LEU A 254 6.86 -14.11 6.41
CA LEU A 254 6.04 -15.33 6.50
C LEU A 254 6.49 -16.39 5.48
N ARG A 255 6.64 -17.62 5.94
CA ARG A 255 6.86 -18.80 5.09
C ARG A 255 5.85 -19.88 5.41
N VAL A 256 5.09 -20.29 4.41
CA VAL A 256 4.18 -21.43 4.52
C VAL A 256 4.99 -22.73 4.34
N PRO A 257 4.81 -23.75 5.21
CA PRO A 257 5.49 -25.03 5.06
C PRO A 257 5.12 -25.71 3.73
N PRO A 258 6.06 -26.48 3.13
CA PRO A 258 5.77 -27.29 1.94
C PRO A 258 4.54 -28.18 2.13
N ALA A 259 3.81 -28.46 1.04
CA ALA A 259 2.55 -29.19 1.10
C ALA A 259 2.58 -30.52 1.88
N PRO A 260 3.61 -31.38 1.80
CA PRO A 260 3.67 -32.60 2.61
C PRO A 260 3.70 -32.33 4.11
N ILE A 261 4.51 -31.36 4.53
CA ILE A 261 4.61 -30.98 5.95
C ILE A 261 3.29 -30.34 6.41
N ARG A 262 2.67 -29.50 5.60
CA ARG A 262 1.39 -28.87 5.90
C ARG A 262 0.29 -29.91 6.10
N ARG A 263 0.18 -30.92 5.22
CA ARG A 263 -0.78 -32.04 5.36
C ARG A 263 -0.56 -32.81 6.67
N LEU A 264 0.68 -33.08 7.05
CA LEU A 264 0.98 -33.76 8.30
C LEU A 264 0.60 -32.90 9.52
N LEU A 265 0.93 -31.60 9.48
CA LEU A 265 0.59 -30.68 10.56
C LEU A 265 -0.93 -30.50 10.73
N GLN A 266 -1.72 -30.62 9.66
CA GLN A 266 -3.19 -30.53 9.71
C GLN A 266 -3.84 -31.69 10.45
N LEU A 267 -3.14 -32.81 10.70
CA LEU A 267 -3.62 -33.92 11.50
C LEU A 267 -3.51 -33.62 13.01
N LEU A 268 -2.82 -32.56 13.41
CA LEU A 268 -2.68 -32.18 14.80
C LEU A 268 -3.91 -31.43 15.30
N PRO A 269 -4.25 -31.52 16.60
CA PRO A 269 -5.20 -30.60 17.20
C PRO A 269 -4.80 -29.13 16.94
N GLU A 270 -5.78 -28.29 16.62
CA GLU A 270 -5.57 -26.89 16.19
C GLU A 270 -4.59 -26.13 17.08
N ARG A 271 -4.73 -26.22 18.41
CA ARG A 271 -3.83 -25.58 19.36
C ARG A 271 -2.37 -26.04 19.22
N ARG A 272 -2.13 -27.31 18.93
CA ARG A 272 -0.77 -27.85 18.73
C ARG A 272 -0.21 -27.39 17.39
N PHE A 273 -1.05 -27.41 16.35
CA PHE A 273 -0.69 -26.89 15.03
C PHE A 273 -0.20 -25.44 15.13
N TRP A 274 -1.01 -24.54 15.69
CA TRP A 274 -0.62 -23.13 15.81
C TRP A 274 0.61 -22.91 16.68
N ASN A 275 0.76 -23.64 17.79
CA ASN A 275 1.95 -23.53 18.63
C ASN A 275 3.22 -23.93 17.89
N LEU A 276 3.21 -25.04 17.16
CA LEU A 276 4.37 -25.48 16.37
C LEU A 276 4.67 -24.51 15.22
N PHE A 277 3.64 -24.10 14.50
CA PHE A 277 3.78 -23.16 13.39
C PHE A 277 4.36 -21.82 13.85
N LEU A 278 3.75 -21.17 14.84
CA LEU A 278 4.21 -19.87 15.35
C LEU A 278 5.62 -19.96 15.96
N ASN A 279 5.95 -21.05 16.66
CA ASN A 279 7.32 -21.24 17.17
C ASN A 279 8.35 -21.40 16.05
N ALA A 280 8.00 -22.06 14.97
CA ALA A 280 8.87 -22.15 13.79
C ALA A 280 9.05 -20.77 13.14
N GLN A 281 7.98 -19.96 13.03
CA GLN A 281 8.05 -18.60 12.50
C GLN A 281 8.92 -17.68 13.39
N ARG A 282 8.79 -17.75 14.72
CA ARG A 282 9.59 -16.92 15.66
C ARG A 282 11.10 -17.13 15.56
N ARG A 283 11.54 -18.26 15.03
CA ARG A 283 12.98 -18.53 14.78
C ARG A 283 13.53 -17.82 13.54
N ARG A 284 12.66 -17.23 12.73
CA ARG A 284 13.04 -16.54 11.49
C ARG A 284 13.43 -15.10 11.80
N ARG A 285 14.60 -14.70 11.33
CA ARG A 285 15.16 -13.35 11.52
C ARG A 285 14.59 -12.30 10.56
N GLN A 286 13.67 -12.69 9.68
CA GLN A 286 13.09 -11.80 8.68
C GLN A 286 11.98 -10.90 9.24
N TYR A 287 11.34 -11.30 10.34
CA TYR A 287 10.31 -10.47 10.98
C TYR A 287 10.90 -9.21 11.57
N LEU A 288 10.19 -8.11 11.42
CA LEU A 288 10.61 -6.78 11.87
C LEU A 288 10.76 -6.72 13.40
N GLN A 289 11.85 -6.13 13.81
CA GLN A 289 12.17 -5.88 15.22
C GLN A 289 12.25 -4.37 15.48
N PRO A 290 12.00 -3.90 16.71
CA PRO A 290 12.34 -2.54 17.08
C PRO A 290 13.80 -2.23 16.78
N GLY A 291 14.04 -1.08 16.11
CA GLY A 291 15.34 -0.68 15.59
C GLY A 291 15.55 -1.01 14.11
N ASP A 292 14.64 -1.77 13.47
CA ASP A 292 14.70 -1.96 12.01
C ASP A 292 14.14 -0.76 11.26
N THR A 293 14.77 -0.43 10.14
CA THR A 293 14.29 0.55 9.16
C THR A 293 13.83 -0.16 7.89
N VAL A 294 12.60 0.13 7.47
CA VAL A 294 12.01 -0.37 6.21
C VAL A 294 12.01 0.74 5.20
N SER A 295 12.60 0.52 4.02
CA SER A 295 12.51 1.44 2.88
C SER A 295 11.84 0.77 1.69
N ALA A 296 10.96 1.50 0.99
CA ALA A 296 10.20 1.01 -0.13
C ALA A 296 10.14 2.02 -1.27
N ARG A 297 10.24 1.55 -2.52
CA ARG A 297 10.13 2.35 -3.73
C ARG A 297 9.29 1.64 -4.77
N ILE A 298 8.52 2.43 -5.54
CA ILE A 298 7.78 2.00 -6.74
C ILE A 298 8.09 3.01 -7.85
N TYR A 299 8.52 2.53 -9.00
CA TYR A 299 8.97 3.40 -10.10
C TYR A 299 8.91 2.69 -11.46
N SER A 300 8.84 3.46 -12.54
CA SER A 300 9.05 2.94 -13.91
C SER A 300 10.53 2.89 -14.25
N THR A 301 10.95 1.92 -15.05
CA THR A 301 12.38 1.71 -15.39
C THR A 301 12.99 2.87 -16.17
N ASP A 302 12.17 3.64 -16.88
CA ASP A 302 12.60 4.84 -17.62
C ASP A 302 12.56 6.14 -16.75
N GLY A 303 12.13 6.04 -15.49
CA GLY A 303 12.08 7.14 -14.54
C GLY A 303 10.96 8.17 -14.77
N ARG A 304 10.03 7.92 -15.70
CA ARG A 304 8.89 8.84 -15.95
C ARG A 304 7.85 8.82 -14.85
N VAL A 305 7.69 7.68 -14.19
CA VAL A 305 6.82 7.50 -13.02
C VAL A 305 7.70 7.09 -11.85
N ASP A 306 7.80 7.94 -10.83
CA ASP A 306 8.51 7.66 -9.58
C ASP A 306 7.64 8.12 -8.40
N LEU A 307 7.23 7.17 -7.58
CA LEU A 307 6.38 7.41 -6.43
C LEU A 307 7.16 7.87 -5.19
N GLY A 308 8.46 8.12 -5.35
CA GLY A 308 9.36 8.52 -4.26
C GLY A 308 9.83 7.34 -3.41
N GLU A 309 10.25 7.67 -2.19
CA GLU A 309 10.74 6.68 -1.23
C GLU A 309 9.96 6.78 0.09
N GLN A 310 9.44 5.64 0.52
CA GLN A 310 8.86 5.46 1.84
C GLN A 310 9.94 4.94 2.79
N THR A 311 10.07 5.53 3.99
CA THR A 311 11.03 5.08 5.02
C THR A 311 10.34 5.05 6.38
N THR A 312 10.30 3.89 7.01
CA THR A 312 9.60 3.68 8.28
C THR A 312 10.53 3.00 9.28
N ASP A 313 10.66 3.59 10.47
CA ASP A 313 11.41 3.02 11.58
C ASP A 313 10.48 2.24 12.51
N VAL A 314 10.87 1.01 12.84
CA VAL A 314 10.11 0.16 13.76
C VAL A 314 10.53 0.47 15.20
N ILE A 315 9.57 0.87 16.02
CA ILE A 315 9.82 1.17 17.44
C ILE A 315 9.04 0.21 18.35
N SER A 316 9.46 0.12 19.62
CA SER A 316 8.67 -0.58 20.65
C SER A 316 7.49 0.28 21.10
N GLN A 317 6.33 -0.36 21.32
CA GLN A 317 5.21 0.25 22.01
C GLN A 317 5.44 0.29 23.52
#